data_d09426aaef986bb3fd7dad7068c9d9b3
#
_entry.id   d09426aaef986bb3fd7dad7068c9d9b3
#
_cell.length_a   1.000
_cell.length_b   1.000
_cell.length_c   1.000
_cell.angle_alpha   90.00
_cell.angle_beta   90.00
_cell.angle_gamma   90.00
#
_symmetry.space_group_name_H-M   'P 1'
#
loop_
_entity.id
_entity.type
_entity.pdbx_description
1 polymer ?
#
loop_
_entity_poly.entity_id
_entity_poly.type
_entity_poly.pdbx_seq_one_letter_code
_entity_poly.pdbx_strand_id
1 'polypeptide(L)'
;MIKIGILGKIGSGKSYISKMFGCPVFNADEEVIKIYKTDKKCFNKLKKKLPDYIHSFPIKKNELQSAILDNQRNLFKINKIVHPIVRNKMKKFLIINSKKKMVVLDIPLLLENKLNKKNYILIYVNAKKKQILKRLKLRKNFNSNILKKLGKTQLKLAQKRKK
;
A
#
# COMPACT_ATOMS: atom_id res chain seq x y z
N MET A 1 -6.28 -9.84 -20.84
CA MET A 1 -5.26 -9.23 -19.96
C MET A 1 -5.11 -10.05 -18.67
N ILE A 2 -3.93 -10.59 -18.44
CA ILE A 2 -3.55 -11.31 -17.22
C ILE A 2 -3.30 -10.27 -16.12
N LYS A 3 -3.82 -10.49 -14.91
CA LYS A 3 -3.64 -9.61 -13.74
C LYS A 3 -2.87 -10.35 -12.66
N ILE A 4 -1.66 -9.89 -12.37
CA ILE A 4 -0.78 -10.50 -11.37
C ILE A 4 -0.83 -9.66 -10.10
N GLY A 5 -1.25 -10.25 -8.99
CA GLY A 5 -1.21 -9.64 -7.67
C GLY A 5 0.04 -10.08 -6.91
N ILE A 6 0.90 -9.14 -6.49
CA ILE A 6 2.10 -9.48 -5.73
C ILE A 6 1.81 -9.40 -4.23
N LEU A 7 2.02 -10.52 -3.55
CA LEU A 7 1.82 -10.69 -2.12
C LEU A 7 3.15 -10.85 -1.39
N GLY A 8 3.18 -10.58 -0.11
CA GLY A 8 4.38 -10.78 0.73
C GLY A 8 4.44 -9.81 1.90
N LYS A 9 5.34 -10.08 2.85
CA LYS A 9 5.56 -9.22 4.02
C LYS A 9 6.13 -7.85 3.62
N ILE A 10 5.95 -6.86 4.50
CA ILE A 10 6.64 -5.55 4.37
C ILE A 10 8.14 -5.81 4.34
N GLY A 11 8.86 -5.26 3.35
CA GLY A 11 10.31 -5.47 3.18
C GLY A 11 10.70 -6.77 2.45
N SER A 12 9.76 -7.61 1.97
CA SER A 12 10.09 -8.85 1.26
C SER A 12 10.66 -8.63 -0.15
N GLY A 13 10.53 -7.44 -0.74
CA GLY A 13 11.01 -7.13 -2.09
C GLY A 13 9.93 -7.15 -3.16
N LYS A 14 8.64 -7.06 -2.80
CA LYS A 14 7.52 -7.06 -3.75
C LYS A 14 7.70 -6.09 -4.91
N SER A 15 7.97 -4.81 -4.62
CA SER A 15 8.09 -3.78 -5.66
C SER A 15 9.29 -3.99 -6.58
N TYR A 16 10.35 -4.63 -6.10
CA TYR A 16 11.47 -5.05 -6.94
C TYR A 16 11.02 -6.14 -7.92
N ILE A 17 10.41 -7.21 -7.42
CA ILE A 17 9.90 -8.32 -8.24
C ILE A 17 8.84 -7.80 -9.23
N SER A 18 7.94 -6.90 -8.79
CA SER A 18 6.91 -6.33 -9.68
C SER A 18 7.49 -5.69 -10.94
N LYS A 19 8.62 -4.98 -10.81
CA LYS A 19 9.29 -4.32 -11.94
C LYS A 19 9.96 -5.30 -12.90
N MET A 20 10.37 -6.48 -12.43
CA MET A 20 11.04 -7.48 -13.27
C MET A 20 10.13 -8.13 -14.31
N PHE A 21 8.81 -7.98 -14.19
CA PHE A 21 7.86 -8.52 -15.19
C PHE A 21 7.88 -7.77 -16.53
N GLY A 22 8.54 -6.62 -16.65
CA GLY A 22 8.61 -5.85 -17.89
C GLY A 22 7.25 -5.38 -18.44
N CYS A 23 6.23 -5.29 -17.59
CA CYS A 23 4.88 -4.87 -17.96
C CYS A 23 4.39 -3.74 -17.05
N PRO A 24 3.27 -3.05 -17.38
CA PRO A 24 2.74 -1.99 -16.54
C PRO A 24 2.48 -2.45 -15.10
N VAL A 25 2.96 -1.67 -14.13
CA VAL A 25 2.84 -1.95 -12.69
C VAL A 25 2.01 -0.87 -12.01
N PHE A 26 0.96 -1.26 -11.30
CA PHE A 26 0.26 -0.39 -10.37
C PHE A 26 0.87 -0.57 -8.98
N ASN A 27 1.57 0.45 -8.50
CA ASN A 27 2.13 0.47 -7.14
C ASN A 27 1.26 1.33 -6.23
N ALA A 28 0.53 0.69 -5.31
CA ALA A 28 -0.39 1.39 -4.42
C ALA A 28 0.32 2.36 -3.46
N ASP A 29 1.52 2.03 -2.98
CA ASP A 29 2.28 2.91 -2.08
C ASP A 29 2.71 4.20 -2.80
N GLU A 30 3.15 4.11 -4.06
CA GLU A 30 3.48 5.28 -4.89
C GLU A 30 2.24 6.13 -5.18
N GLU A 31 1.09 5.50 -5.45
CA GLU A 31 -0.16 6.23 -5.66
C GLU A 31 -0.65 6.95 -4.40
N VAL A 32 -0.49 6.35 -3.21
CA VAL A 32 -0.78 7.02 -1.93
C VAL A 32 0.10 8.25 -1.75
N ILE A 33 1.41 8.15 -2.06
CA ILE A 33 2.32 9.30 -1.99
C ILE A 33 1.87 10.41 -2.95
N LYS A 34 1.46 10.08 -4.18
CA LYS A 34 0.93 11.07 -5.14
C LYS A 34 -0.34 11.73 -4.62
N ILE A 35 -1.28 10.96 -4.05
CA ILE A 35 -2.52 11.48 -3.46
C ILE A 35 -2.20 12.50 -2.37
N TYR A 36 -1.30 12.20 -1.45
CA TYR A 36 -0.91 13.14 -0.39
C TYR A 36 -0.24 14.40 -0.91
N LYS A 37 0.42 14.31 -2.07
CA LYS A 37 1.08 15.47 -2.70
C LYS A 37 0.12 16.35 -3.49
N THR A 38 -0.89 15.79 -4.15
CA THR A 38 -1.64 16.49 -5.20
C THR A 38 -3.16 16.53 -5.02
N ASP A 39 -3.73 15.70 -4.15
CA ASP A 39 -5.20 15.60 -4.00
C ASP A 39 -5.69 16.50 -2.84
N LYS A 40 -6.08 17.75 -3.19
CA LYS A 40 -6.67 18.72 -2.24
C LYS A 40 -7.96 18.19 -1.59
N LYS A 41 -8.77 17.40 -2.31
CA LYS A 41 -10.01 16.82 -1.75
C LYS A 41 -9.69 15.80 -0.66
N CYS A 42 -8.65 14.97 -0.87
CA CYS A 42 -8.14 14.06 0.13
C CYS A 42 -7.61 14.82 1.37
N PHE A 43 -6.80 15.84 1.15
CA PHE A 43 -6.29 16.70 2.22
C PHE A 43 -7.42 17.29 3.07
N ASN A 44 -8.42 17.92 2.46
CA ASN A 44 -9.55 18.55 3.18
C ASN A 44 -10.32 17.52 4.03
N LYS A 45 -10.54 16.31 3.49
CA LYS A 45 -11.19 15.23 4.25
C LYS A 45 -10.34 14.75 5.44
N LEU A 46 -9.03 14.62 5.24
CA LEU A 46 -8.11 14.21 6.31
C LEU A 46 -7.99 15.29 7.38
N LYS A 47 -7.83 16.56 7.00
CA LYS A 47 -7.80 17.70 7.92
C LYS A 47 -9.07 17.76 8.77
N LYS A 48 -10.27 17.60 8.15
CA LYS A 48 -11.55 17.58 8.89
C LYS A 48 -11.64 16.42 9.89
N LYS A 49 -11.04 15.25 9.60
CA LYS A 49 -11.11 14.05 10.46
C LYS A 49 -9.97 13.95 11.48
N LEU A 50 -8.88 14.65 11.26
CA LEU A 50 -7.66 14.64 12.05
C LEU A 50 -7.07 16.07 12.14
N PRO A 51 -7.85 17.06 12.67
CA PRO A 51 -7.46 18.48 12.68
C PRO A 51 -6.17 18.73 13.45
N ASP A 52 -5.94 17.97 14.53
CA ASP A 52 -4.77 18.14 15.43
C ASP A 52 -3.45 17.63 14.79
N TYR A 53 -3.52 16.95 13.64
CA TYR A 53 -2.35 16.32 13.03
C TYR A 53 -2.10 16.79 11.59
N ILE A 54 -3.15 17.08 10.83
CA ILE A 54 -3.05 17.38 9.38
C ILE A 54 -3.21 18.88 9.17
N HIS A 55 -2.09 19.55 8.89
CA HIS A 55 -2.05 21.01 8.78
C HIS A 55 -1.56 21.48 7.41
N SER A 56 -0.62 20.77 6.77
CA SER A 56 0.05 21.21 5.56
C SER A 56 -0.43 20.51 4.30
N PHE A 57 -0.50 21.27 3.20
CA PHE A 57 -0.63 20.71 1.85
C PHE A 57 0.57 21.14 1.00
N PRO A 58 1.28 20.20 0.40
CA PRO A 58 1.17 18.73 0.44
C PRO A 58 1.25 18.15 1.86
N ILE A 59 0.50 17.05 2.10
CA ILE A 59 0.50 16.39 3.42
C ILE A 59 1.88 15.82 3.72
N LYS A 60 2.46 16.22 4.83
CA LYS A 60 3.77 15.73 5.28
C LYS A 60 3.67 14.35 5.92
N LYS A 61 4.69 13.53 5.69
CA LYS A 61 4.73 12.18 6.22
C LYS A 61 4.74 12.14 7.75
N ASN A 62 5.42 13.07 8.41
CA ASN A 62 5.46 13.18 9.87
C ASN A 62 4.08 13.44 10.47
N GLU A 63 3.23 14.25 9.85
CA GLU A 63 1.87 14.50 10.31
C GLU A 63 1.06 13.20 10.39
N LEU A 64 1.11 12.40 9.34
CA LEU A 64 0.46 11.09 9.31
C LEU A 64 1.06 10.11 10.32
N GLN A 65 2.38 10.14 10.49
CA GLN A 65 3.08 9.29 11.45
C GLN A 65 2.70 9.63 12.88
N SER A 66 2.67 10.92 13.24
CA SER A 66 2.24 11.40 14.56
C SER A 66 0.81 10.95 14.85
N ALA A 67 -0.11 11.16 13.93
CA ALA A 67 -1.49 10.71 14.09
C ALA A 67 -1.61 9.19 14.34
N ILE A 68 -0.84 8.36 13.62
CA ILE A 68 -0.87 6.89 13.76
C ILE A 68 -0.20 6.45 15.07
N LEU A 69 0.89 7.11 15.48
CA LEU A 69 1.60 6.79 16.71
C LEU A 69 0.79 7.12 17.95
N ASP A 70 0.07 8.23 17.93
CA ASP A 70 -0.78 8.63 19.03
C ASP A 70 -1.96 7.64 19.19
N ASN A 71 -2.76 7.46 18.15
CA ASN A 71 -3.92 6.59 18.26
C ASN A 71 -4.05 5.67 17.03
N GLN A 72 -4.09 4.36 17.27
CA GLN A 72 -4.24 3.38 16.19
C GLN A 72 -5.56 3.53 15.41
N ARG A 73 -6.63 4.07 16.02
CA ARG A 73 -7.89 4.38 15.35
C ARG A 73 -7.71 5.40 14.23
N ASN A 74 -6.69 6.27 14.32
CA ASN A 74 -6.39 7.25 13.28
C ASN A 74 -5.92 6.60 11.99
N LEU A 75 -5.19 5.49 12.05
CA LEU A 75 -4.88 4.68 10.86
C LEU A 75 -6.15 4.22 10.14
N PHE A 76 -7.17 3.81 10.89
CA PHE A 76 -8.45 3.40 10.32
C PHE A 76 -9.18 4.57 9.64
N LYS A 77 -9.19 5.77 10.27
CA LYS A 77 -9.78 6.99 9.69
C LYS A 77 -9.07 7.36 8.38
N ILE A 78 -7.73 7.34 8.37
CA ILE A 78 -6.90 7.60 7.17
C ILE A 78 -7.25 6.61 6.06
N ASN A 79 -7.25 5.32 6.35
CA ASN A 79 -7.53 4.26 5.39
C ASN A 79 -8.95 4.38 4.80
N LYS A 80 -9.96 4.75 5.61
CA LYS A 80 -11.34 4.96 5.14
C LYS A 80 -11.44 6.07 4.07
N ILE A 81 -10.56 7.07 4.13
CA ILE A 81 -10.52 8.17 3.16
C ILE A 81 -9.66 7.80 1.95
N VAL A 82 -8.48 7.23 2.16
CA VAL A 82 -7.47 7.02 1.11
C VAL A 82 -7.77 5.78 0.25
N HIS A 83 -8.23 4.68 0.84
CA HIS A 83 -8.44 3.43 0.09
C HIS A 83 -9.46 3.55 -1.06
N PRO A 84 -10.59 4.26 -0.94
CA PRO A 84 -11.48 4.47 -2.09
C PRO A 84 -10.81 5.20 -3.25
N ILE A 85 -9.96 6.19 -2.96
CA ILE A 85 -9.24 6.96 -3.97
C ILE A 85 -8.24 6.06 -4.70
N VAL A 86 -7.45 5.27 -3.95
CA VAL A 86 -6.50 4.30 -4.53
C VAL A 86 -7.22 3.25 -5.38
N ARG A 87 -8.38 2.74 -4.92
CA ARG A 87 -9.19 1.80 -5.70
C ARG A 87 -9.66 2.38 -7.02
N ASN A 88 -10.08 3.64 -7.03
CA ASN A 88 -10.48 4.31 -8.27
C ASN A 88 -9.30 4.51 -9.22
N LYS A 89 -8.11 4.86 -8.70
CA LYS A 89 -6.88 4.95 -9.50
C LYS A 89 -6.50 3.59 -10.08
N MET A 90 -6.61 2.52 -9.31
CA MET A 90 -6.38 1.15 -9.79
C MET A 90 -7.35 0.76 -10.92
N LYS A 91 -8.65 1.09 -10.78
CA LYS A 91 -9.63 0.84 -11.85
C LYS A 91 -9.26 1.60 -13.12
N LYS A 92 -8.90 2.88 -13.04
CA LYS A 92 -8.43 3.67 -14.18
C LYS A 92 -7.19 3.06 -14.82
N PHE A 93 -6.20 2.65 -14.02
CA PHE A 93 -5.00 1.97 -14.50
C PHE A 93 -5.33 0.70 -15.30
N LEU A 94 -6.26 -0.13 -14.80
CA LEU A 94 -6.68 -1.35 -15.49
C LEU A 94 -7.39 -1.06 -16.82
N ILE A 95 -8.18 0.02 -16.91
CA ILE A 95 -8.86 0.44 -18.14
C ILE A 95 -7.83 0.92 -19.17
N ILE A 96 -6.92 1.81 -18.77
CA ILE A 96 -5.87 2.36 -19.65
C ILE A 96 -5.00 1.23 -20.23
N ASN A 97 -4.72 0.20 -19.44
CA ASN A 97 -3.88 -0.93 -19.85
C ASN A 97 -4.67 -2.14 -20.36
N SER A 98 -5.96 -1.98 -20.68
CA SER A 98 -6.85 -3.11 -21.09
C SER A 98 -6.33 -3.91 -22.29
N LYS A 99 -5.64 -3.25 -23.24
CA LYS A 99 -5.04 -3.86 -24.43
C LYS A 99 -3.69 -4.55 -24.17
N LYS A 100 -3.10 -4.39 -22.97
CA LYS A 100 -1.83 -5.07 -22.63
C LYS A 100 -2.07 -6.54 -22.32
N LYS A 101 -1.11 -7.40 -22.68
CA LYS A 101 -1.19 -8.86 -22.40
C LYS A 101 -1.25 -9.12 -20.89
N MET A 102 -0.51 -8.33 -20.10
CA MET A 102 -0.33 -8.54 -18.67
C MET A 102 -0.13 -7.21 -17.92
N VAL A 103 -0.59 -7.15 -16.66
CA VAL A 103 -0.32 -6.06 -15.71
C VAL A 103 -0.01 -6.62 -14.33
N VAL A 104 0.79 -5.89 -13.55
CA VAL A 104 1.11 -6.24 -12.17
C VAL A 104 0.45 -5.26 -11.20
N LEU A 105 -0.09 -5.78 -10.11
CA LEU A 105 -0.69 -5.03 -9.01
C LEU A 105 0.16 -5.23 -7.75
N ASP A 106 1.03 -4.28 -7.44
CA ASP A 106 1.80 -4.23 -6.20
C ASP A 106 0.99 -3.48 -5.12
N ILE A 107 0.15 -4.22 -4.43
CA ILE A 107 -0.74 -3.70 -3.39
C ILE A 107 -0.46 -4.43 -2.08
N PRO A 108 0.13 -3.78 -1.06
CA PRO A 108 0.58 -4.42 0.17
C PRO A 108 -0.49 -5.22 0.92
N LEU A 109 -1.74 -4.78 0.84
CA LEU A 109 -2.90 -5.37 1.51
C LEU A 109 -3.96 -5.83 0.49
N LEU A 110 -3.53 -6.46 -0.61
CA LEU A 110 -4.42 -6.87 -1.71
C LEU A 110 -5.53 -7.83 -1.21
N LEU A 111 -5.16 -8.85 -0.46
CA LEU A 111 -6.09 -9.84 0.08
C LEU A 111 -6.91 -9.29 1.25
N GLU A 112 -6.26 -8.56 2.14
CA GLU A 112 -6.87 -7.96 3.32
C GLU A 112 -7.98 -6.98 2.94
N ASN A 113 -7.82 -6.29 1.82
CA ASN A 113 -8.82 -5.37 1.27
C ASN A 113 -9.80 -6.02 0.28
N LYS A 114 -9.75 -7.36 0.11
CA LYS A 114 -10.58 -8.10 -0.85
C LYS A 114 -10.53 -7.52 -2.27
N LEU A 115 -9.36 -7.05 -2.69
CA LEU A 115 -9.16 -6.45 -4.02
C LEU A 115 -8.81 -7.49 -5.09
N ASN A 116 -8.48 -8.71 -4.68
CA ASN A 116 -8.28 -9.85 -5.58
C ASN A 116 -9.62 -10.33 -6.12
N LYS A 117 -9.71 -10.43 -7.43
CA LYS A 117 -10.82 -11.11 -8.11
C LYS A 117 -10.41 -12.56 -8.44
N LYS A 118 -11.38 -13.45 -8.68
CA LYS A 118 -11.13 -14.88 -8.99
C LYS A 118 -10.14 -15.12 -10.14
N ASN A 119 -10.02 -14.16 -11.05
CA ASN A 119 -9.14 -14.26 -12.23
C ASN A 119 -7.77 -13.58 -12.05
N TYR A 120 -7.31 -13.34 -10.81
CA TYR A 120 -5.97 -12.82 -10.55
C TYR A 120 -5.00 -13.97 -10.28
N ILE A 121 -3.81 -13.92 -10.90
CA ILE A 121 -2.69 -14.78 -10.52
C ILE A 121 -1.99 -14.13 -9.32
N LEU A 122 -1.92 -14.85 -8.21
CA LEU A 122 -1.31 -14.34 -6.98
C LEU A 122 0.10 -14.92 -6.82
N ILE A 123 1.10 -14.05 -6.78
CA ILE A 123 2.49 -14.42 -6.56
C ILE A 123 2.92 -13.98 -5.18
N TYR A 124 3.36 -14.93 -4.35
CA TYR A 124 3.84 -14.68 -3.01
C TYR A 124 5.36 -14.52 -2.96
N VAL A 125 5.83 -13.31 -2.66
CA VAL A 125 7.25 -13.01 -2.48
C VAL A 125 7.65 -13.30 -1.03
N ASN A 126 8.43 -14.37 -0.84
CA ASN A 126 8.99 -14.73 0.46
C ASN A 126 10.44 -14.26 0.58
N ALA A 127 10.85 -13.89 1.79
CA ALA A 127 12.23 -13.55 2.11
C ALA A 127 12.53 -13.92 3.57
N LYS A 128 13.78 -14.31 3.84
CA LYS A 128 14.25 -14.63 5.19
C LYS A 128 14.13 -13.41 6.12
N LYS A 129 13.70 -13.62 7.37
CA LYS A 129 13.49 -12.52 8.35
C LYS A 129 14.72 -11.60 8.48
N LYS A 130 15.93 -12.17 8.50
CA LYS A 130 17.20 -11.42 8.55
C LYS A 130 17.35 -10.45 7.37
N GLN A 131 17.02 -10.89 6.15
CA GLN A 131 17.08 -10.06 4.94
C GLN A 131 16.02 -8.94 4.96
N ILE A 132 14.78 -9.26 5.41
CA ILE A 132 13.72 -8.27 5.58
C ILE A 132 14.18 -7.17 6.54
N LEU A 133 14.69 -7.53 7.71
CA LEU A 133 15.18 -6.58 8.71
C LEU A 133 16.33 -5.71 8.18
N LYS A 134 17.31 -6.31 7.48
CA LYS A 134 18.42 -5.56 6.85
C LYS A 134 17.88 -4.52 5.87
N ARG A 135 16.97 -4.90 4.95
CA ARG A 135 16.35 -3.99 3.97
C ARG A 135 15.54 -2.87 4.62
N LEU A 136 14.85 -3.18 5.73
CA LEU A 136 14.03 -2.20 6.43
C LEU A 136 14.87 -1.17 7.17
N LYS A 137 15.98 -1.59 7.81
CA LYS A 137 16.92 -0.69 8.50
C LYS A 137 17.58 0.32 7.54
N LEU A 138 17.80 -0.07 6.28
CA LEU A 138 18.37 0.81 5.24
C LEU A 138 17.40 1.89 4.74
N ARG A 139 16.13 1.84 5.10
CA ARG A 139 15.16 2.88 4.71
C ARG A 139 15.35 4.14 5.56
N LYS A 140 15.55 5.29 4.91
CA LYS A 140 15.76 6.62 5.56
C LYS A 140 14.74 6.98 6.66
N ASN A 141 13.55 6.39 6.64
CA ASN A 141 12.47 6.69 7.58
C ASN A 141 11.98 5.42 8.29
N PHE A 142 12.93 4.56 8.69
CA PHE A 142 12.60 3.36 9.42
C PHE A 142 12.10 3.70 10.84
N ASN A 143 10.86 3.31 11.14
CA ASN A 143 10.30 3.40 12.48
C ASN A 143 9.72 2.03 12.86
N SER A 144 10.35 1.38 13.83
CA SER A 144 9.97 0.02 14.27
C SER A 144 8.55 -0.05 14.84
N ASN A 145 8.09 1.01 15.52
CA ASN A 145 6.76 1.05 16.13
C ASN A 145 5.65 1.16 15.07
N ILE A 146 5.87 1.99 14.05
CA ILE A 146 4.96 2.07 12.89
C ILE A 146 4.91 0.73 12.16
N LEU A 147 6.06 0.08 11.96
CA LEU A 147 6.14 -1.24 11.33
C LEU A 147 5.36 -2.31 12.10
N LYS A 148 5.47 -2.32 13.43
CA LYS A 148 4.68 -3.22 14.28
C LYS A 148 3.18 -2.96 14.14
N LYS A 149 2.75 -1.67 14.13
CA LYS A 149 1.32 -1.30 13.96
C LYS A 149 0.81 -1.72 12.57
N LEU A 150 1.55 -1.44 11.49
CA LEU A 150 1.19 -1.84 10.14
C LEU A 150 1.25 -3.36 9.93
N GLY A 151 2.20 -4.05 10.55
CA GLY A 151 2.32 -5.50 10.49
C GLY A 151 1.11 -6.25 11.07
N LYS A 152 0.46 -5.68 12.08
CA LYS A 152 -0.78 -6.23 12.67
C LYS A 152 -1.97 -6.22 11.69
N THR A 153 -1.95 -5.36 10.68
CA THR A 153 -3.02 -5.30 9.65
C THR A 153 -2.84 -6.33 8.53
N GLN A 154 -1.69 -7.00 8.46
CA GLN A 154 -1.43 -8.02 7.45
C GLN A 154 -1.90 -9.41 7.89
N LEU A 155 -2.61 -10.12 7.00
CA LEU A 155 -2.96 -11.52 7.20
C LEU A 155 -1.72 -12.39 7.45
N LYS A 156 -1.85 -13.40 8.32
CA LYS A 156 -0.80 -14.39 8.56
C LYS A 156 -0.48 -15.15 7.27
N LEU A 157 0.77 -15.61 7.12
CA LEU A 157 1.25 -16.31 5.92
C LEU A 157 0.39 -17.52 5.56
N ALA A 158 0.01 -18.31 6.55
CA ALA A 158 -0.85 -19.48 6.36
C ALA A 158 -2.21 -19.12 5.74
N GLN A 159 -2.79 -17.97 6.12
CA GLN A 159 -4.06 -17.48 5.57
C GLN A 159 -3.91 -16.93 4.15
N LYS A 160 -2.71 -16.43 3.77
CA LYS A 160 -2.43 -15.96 2.41
C LYS A 160 -2.23 -17.09 1.40
N ARG A 161 -1.76 -18.27 1.86
CA ARG A 161 -1.55 -19.45 1.02
C ARG A 161 -2.84 -20.21 0.69
N LYS A 162 -3.89 -20.06 1.53
CA LYS A 162 -5.17 -20.75 1.36
C LYS A 162 -6.16 -20.00 0.45
N LYS A 163 -5.78 -18.85 -0.09
CA LYS A 163 -6.59 -17.99 -0.99
C LYS A 163 -5.93 -17.85 -2.35
#